data_b236f635adce54613666da9d1e04583c
#
_entry.id   b236f635adce54613666da9d1e04583c
#
_cell.length_a   1.000
_cell.length_b   1.000
_cell.length_c   1.000
_cell.angle_alpha   90.00
_cell.angle_beta   90.00
_cell.angle_gamma   90.00
#
_symmetry.space_group_name_H-M   'P 1'
#
loop_
_entity.id
_entity.type
_entity.pdbx_description
1 polymer ?
#
loop_
_entity_poly.entity_id
_entity_poly.type
_entity_poly.pdbx_seq_one_letter_code
_entity_poly.pdbx_strand_id
1 'polypeptide(L)'
;KLFVNGDKIFLDSGTTPLECGMALMARLRAGTLQDVSVVTNSLAFSDSLARVCTVTLTAGRIRPKRQDLCGIPAFESIARYHFSAAVLGADGIDGDGVLSSTDEDTAQLARTVVEHSDRVYVLADSRKLARPSFVSYGRLRRGCMITLVTDAGIPGALLSNWRRRGFEILIAESASNAGQDGGNGKSKSEKAEAETKA
;
A
#
# COMPACT_ATOMS: atom_id res chain seq x y z
N LYS A 1 7.08 2.36 -8.77
CA LYS A 1 6.29 3.49 -8.22
C LYS A 1 4.81 3.16 -8.42
N LEU A 2 4.00 3.20 -7.36
CA LEU A 2 2.57 2.84 -7.45
C LEU A 2 1.73 3.98 -8.05
N PHE A 3 2.13 5.24 -7.90
CA PHE A 3 1.36 6.41 -8.27
C PHE A 3 2.10 7.32 -9.25
N VAL A 4 1.32 8.01 -10.10
CA VAL A 4 1.76 9.00 -11.08
C VAL A 4 1.05 10.35 -10.85
N ASN A 5 1.54 11.42 -11.49
CA ASN A 5 0.92 12.74 -11.40
C ASN A 5 -0.52 12.69 -11.92
N GLY A 6 -1.41 13.41 -11.26
CA GLY A 6 -2.83 13.48 -11.62
C GLY A 6 -3.69 12.33 -11.10
N ASP A 7 -3.12 11.33 -10.41
CA ASP A 7 -3.88 10.18 -9.91
C ASP A 7 -5.02 10.60 -8.96
N LYS A 8 -6.15 9.94 -9.10
CA LYS A 8 -7.30 9.97 -8.19
C LYS A 8 -7.27 8.68 -7.38
N ILE A 9 -6.85 8.78 -6.13
CA ILE A 9 -6.46 7.63 -5.31
C ILE A 9 -7.53 7.36 -4.25
N PHE A 10 -7.94 6.08 -4.10
CA PHE A 10 -8.53 5.62 -2.85
C PHE A 10 -7.43 5.09 -1.93
N LEU A 11 -7.45 5.52 -0.67
CA LEU A 11 -6.51 5.04 0.35
C LEU A 11 -7.27 4.53 1.56
N ASP A 12 -7.20 3.21 1.79
CA ASP A 12 -7.92 2.52 2.86
C ASP A 12 -7.34 2.83 4.25
N SER A 13 -8.14 2.59 5.27
CA SER A 13 -7.71 2.58 6.66
C SER A 13 -6.86 1.33 6.98
N GLY A 14 -6.13 1.38 8.06
CA GLY A 14 -5.33 0.26 8.54
C GLY A 14 -3.83 0.58 8.55
N THR A 15 -3.07 -0.25 9.26
CA THR A 15 -1.64 0.02 9.51
C THR A 15 -0.78 -0.05 8.25
N THR A 16 -1.00 -1.05 7.39
CA THR A 16 -0.20 -1.19 6.15
C THR A 16 -0.55 -0.12 5.10
N PRO A 17 -1.84 0.19 4.81
CA PRO A 17 -2.21 1.36 4.01
C PRO A 17 -1.67 2.68 4.56
N LEU A 18 -1.59 2.86 5.89
CA LEU A 18 -1.01 4.06 6.50
C LEU A 18 0.46 4.26 6.10
N GLU A 19 1.27 3.20 6.10
CA GLU A 19 2.67 3.27 5.63
C GLU A 19 2.77 3.74 4.17
N CYS A 20 1.88 3.23 3.31
CA CYS A 20 1.77 3.71 1.94
C CYS A 20 1.37 5.19 1.87
N GLY A 21 0.43 5.62 2.73
CA GLY A 21 0.03 7.02 2.87
C GLY A 21 1.18 7.92 3.30
N MET A 22 2.03 7.48 4.22
CA MET A 22 3.23 8.22 4.64
C MET A 22 4.25 8.37 3.50
N ALA A 23 4.48 7.30 2.74
CA ALA A 23 5.34 7.35 1.55
C ALA A 23 4.76 8.27 0.45
N LEU A 24 3.43 8.27 0.27
CA LEU A 24 2.73 9.19 -0.63
C LEU A 24 2.95 10.64 -0.20
N MET A 25 2.72 10.97 1.07
CA MET A 25 2.94 12.32 1.61
C MET A 25 4.39 12.78 1.44
N ALA A 26 5.37 11.92 1.65
CA ALA A 26 6.78 12.26 1.46
C ALA A 26 7.07 12.65 0.00
N ARG A 27 6.51 11.94 -0.97
CA ARG A 27 6.67 12.25 -2.40
C ARG A 27 5.97 13.55 -2.80
N LEU A 28 4.78 13.82 -2.25
CA LEU A 28 4.03 15.06 -2.48
C LEU A 28 4.81 16.28 -1.92
N ARG A 29 5.34 16.17 -0.69
CA ARG A 29 6.17 17.23 -0.08
C ARG A 29 7.47 17.49 -0.86
N ALA A 30 8.08 16.44 -1.39
CA ALA A 30 9.29 16.55 -2.21
C ALA A 30 9.03 17.03 -3.65
N GLY A 31 7.78 17.27 -4.05
CA GLY A 31 7.41 17.66 -5.41
C GLY A 31 7.65 16.57 -6.48
N THR A 32 7.98 15.33 -6.07
CA THR A 32 8.20 14.20 -6.99
C THR A 32 6.90 13.49 -7.41
N LEU A 33 5.78 14.00 -6.92
CA LEU A 33 4.41 13.64 -7.29
C LEU A 33 3.53 14.88 -7.12
N GLN A 34 2.65 15.15 -8.09
CA GLN A 34 1.83 16.36 -8.14
C GLN A 34 0.40 16.04 -8.59
N ASP A 35 -0.53 16.99 -8.33
CA ASP A 35 -1.93 16.97 -8.78
C ASP A 35 -2.73 15.74 -8.36
N VAL A 36 -2.37 15.13 -7.22
CA VAL A 36 -3.06 13.97 -6.65
C VAL A 36 -4.25 14.43 -5.81
N SER A 37 -5.36 13.70 -5.92
CA SER A 37 -6.49 13.79 -4.99
C SER A 37 -6.73 12.44 -4.33
N VAL A 38 -7.03 12.45 -3.03
CA VAL A 38 -7.23 11.23 -2.24
C VAL A 38 -8.64 11.18 -1.67
N VAL A 39 -9.33 10.07 -1.86
CA VAL A 39 -10.52 9.70 -1.10
C VAL A 39 -10.11 8.64 -0.08
N THR A 40 -10.52 8.79 1.17
CA THR A 40 -10.16 7.85 2.23
C THR A 40 -11.29 7.66 3.23
N ASN A 41 -11.38 6.48 3.82
CA ASN A 41 -12.22 6.19 4.98
C ASN A 41 -11.45 6.33 6.31
N SER A 42 -10.16 6.66 6.26
CA SER A 42 -9.30 6.74 7.45
C SER A 42 -9.35 8.10 8.12
N LEU A 43 -9.65 8.12 9.40
CA LEU A 43 -9.53 9.32 10.24
C LEU A 43 -8.07 9.52 10.70
N ALA A 44 -7.30 8.44 10.81
CA ALA A 44 -5.98 8.46 11.45
C ALA A 44 -4.96 9.38 10.76
N PHE A 45 -5.05 9.54 9.45
CA PHE A 45 -4.07 10.33 8.70
C PHE A 45 -4.66 11.37 7.72
N SER A 46 -6.00 11.52 7.71
CA SER A 46 -6.69 12.45 6.81
C SER A 46 -6.22 13.90 6.98
N ASP A 47 -6.03 14.39 8.21
CA ASP A 47 -5.52 15.73 8.49
C ASP A 47 -4.10 15.94 7.94
N SER A 48 -3.23 14.95 8.13
CA SER A 48 -1.84 15.02 7.64
C SER A 48 -1.77 15.01 6.11
N LEU A 49 -2.61 14.22 5.44
CA LEU A 49 -2.73 14.21 3.97
C LEU A 49 -3.30 15.53 3.44
N ALA A 50 -4.31 16.11 4.11
CA ALA A 50 -4.95 17.36 3.69
C ALA A 50 -4.00 18.57 3.67
N ARG A 51 -2.85 18.46 4.32
CA ARG A 51 -1.78 19.48 4.27
C ARG A 51 -0.94 19.43 2.99
N VAL A 52 -1.06 18.39 2.19
CA VAL A 52 -0.20 18.15 1.01
C VAL A 52 -0.96 17.85 -0.28
N CYS A 53 -2.24 17.50 -0.19
CA CYS A 53 -3.11 17.28 -1.34
C CYS A 53 -4.58 17.45 -0.99
N THR A 54 -5.46 17.45 -2.01
CA THR A 54 -6.91 17.44 -1.79
C THR A 54 -7.34 16.10 -1.23
N VAL A 55 -8.04 16.12 -0.09
CA VAL A 55 -8.54 14.92 0.58
C VAL A 55 -10.06 15.00 0.73
N THR A 56 -10.74 13.92 0.39
CA THR A 56 -12.15 13.70 0.68
C THR A 56 -12.29 12.53 1.64
N LEU A 57 -12.91 12.76 2.80
CA LEU A 57 -13.33 11.67 3.68
C LEU A 57 -14.63 11.06 3.16
N THR A 58 -14.75 9.74 3.19
CA THR A 58 -16.03 9.08 2.94
C THR A 58 -17.04 9.47 4.01
N ALA A 59 -18.33 9.36 3.70
CA ALA A 59 -19.37 9.38 4.74
C ALA A 59 -19.28 8.09 5.60
N GLY A 60 -20.13 7.99 6.63
CA GLY A 60 -20.28 6.74 7.37
C GLY A 60 -20.23 6.87 8.88
N ARG A 61 -20.31 5.71 9.53
CA ARG A 61 -20.21 5.57 10.98
C ARG A 61 -18.74 5.45 11.39
N ILE A 62 -18.33 6.19 12.42
CA ILE A 62 -16.97 6.10 12.98
C ILE A 62 -16.85 4.81 13.80
N ARG A 63 -15.78 4.05 13.53
CA ARG A 63 -15.32 2.93 14.39
C ARG A 63 -14.14 3.41 15.24
N PRO A 64 -14.33 3.67 16.55
CA PRO A 64 -13.29 4.33 17.36
C PRO A 64 -11.98 3.55 17.47
N LYS A 65 -12.05 2.20 17.56
CA LYS A 65 -10.85 1.35 17.64
C LYS A 65 -10.05 1.28 16.36
N ARG A 66 -10.70 1.40 15.20
CA ARG A 66 -10.08 1.34 13.88
C ARG A 66 -9.72 2.72 13.32
N GLN A 67 -10.29 3.77 13.93
CA GLN A 67 -10.15 5.16 13.47
C GLN A 67 -10.53 5.30 11.99
N ASP A 68 -11.67 4.70 11.61
CA ASP A 68 -12.17 4.70 10.25
C ASP A 68 -13.68 4.91 10.16
N LEU A 69 -14.16 5.14 8.94
CA LEU A 69 -15.55 5.30 8.56
C LEU A 69 -16.05 4.04 7.84
N CYS A 70 -17.24 3.56 8.18
CA CYS A 70 -17.82 2.35 7.61
C CYS A 70 -19.33 2.41 7.47
N GLY A 71 -19.92 1.33 6.93
CA GLY A 71 -21.35 1.14 6.74
C GLY A 71 -21.88 1.68 5.42
N ILE A 72 -23.20 1.58 5.22
CA ILE A 72 -23.86 1.93 3.94
C ILE A 72 -23.47 3.31 3.41
N PRO A 73 -23.47 4.41 4.19
CA PRO A 73 -23.09 5.70 3.65
C PRO A 73 -21.64 5.77 3.16
N ALA A 74 -20.74 4.94 3.71
CA ALA A 74 -19.34 4.91 3.27
C ALA A 74 -19.22 4.34 1.86
N PHE A 75 -19.78 3.16 1.60
CA PHE A 75 -19.68 2.57 0.26
C PHE A 75 -20.57 3.26 -0.77
N GLU A 76 -21.73 3.84 -0.42
CA GLU A 76 -22.50 4.71 -1.31
C GLU A 76 -21.73 5.99 -1.70
N SER A 77 -20.97 6.54 -0.76
CA SER A 77 -20.08 7.67 -1.02
C SER A 77 -18.97 7.28 -2.03
N ILE A 78 -18.33 6.13 -1.83
CA ILE A 78 -17.26 5.61 -2.71
C ILE A 78 -17.79 5.32 -4.12
N ALA A 79 -18.97 4.73 -4.26
CA ALA A 79 -19.57 4.38 -5.53
C ALA A 79 -19.79 5.56 -6.49
N ARG A 80 -19.69 6.80 -6.01
CA ARG A 80 -19.78 8.03 -6.84
C ARG A 80 -18.47 8.41 -7.52
N TYR A 81 -17.36 7.77 -7.15
CA TYR A 81 -16.02 8.07 -7.68
C TYR A 81 -15.55 6.98 -8.60
N HIS A 82 -14.60 7.32 -9.45
CA HIS A 82 -13.77 6.38 -10.17
C HIS A 82 -12.32 6.68 -9.86
N PHE A 83 -11.56 5.66 -9.46
CA PHE A 83 -10.18 5.81 -9.00
C PHE A 83 -9.20 5.31 -10.06
N SER A 84 -8.20 6.11 -10.40
CA SER A 84 -7.11 5.66 -11.26
C SER A 84 -6.21 4.64 -10.52
N ALA A 85 -6.18 4.72 -9.18
CA ALA A 85 -5.50 3.76 -8.33
C ALA A 85 -6.16 3.65 -6.96
N ALA A 86 -6.18 2.46 -6.39
CA ALA A 86 -6.61 2.23 -5.01
C ALA A 86 -5.58 1.44 -4.23
N VAL A 87 -5.50 1.74 -2.92
CA VAL A 87 -4.72 0.99 -1.95
C VAL A 87 -5.66 0.41 -0.91
N LEU A 88 -5.66 -0.89 -0.78
CA LEU A 88 -6.48 -1.64 0.19
C LEU A 88 -5.61 -2.47 1.11
N GLY A 89 -6.09 -2.69 2.33
CA GLY A 89 -5.55 -3.72 3.22
C GLY A 89 -6.26 -5.06 3.00
N ALA A 90 -5.61 -6.17 3.40
CA ALA A 90 -6.25 -7.45 3.58
C ALA A 90 -5.93 -8.00 4.96
N ASP A 91 -6.92 -8.68 5.58
CA ASP A 91 -6.72 -9.38 6.84
C ASP A 91 -6.34 -10.84 6.62
N GLY A 92 -6.61 -11.38 5.43
CA GLY A 92 -6.16 -12.69 5.00
C GLY A 92 -6.21 -12.85 3.49
N ILE A 93 -5.30 -13.66 2.96
CA ILE A 93 -5.28 -14.07 1.55
C ILE A 93 -5.07 -15.59 1.55
N ASP A 94 -6.04 -16.36 1.04
CA ASP A 94 -5.92 -17.82 1.02
C ASP A 94 -4.96 -18.33 -0.06
N GLY A 95 -4.71 -19.64 -0.09
CA GLY A 95 -3.82 -20.27 -1.07
C GLY A 95 -4.26 -20.08 -2.53
N ASP A 96 -5.54 -19.80 -2.75
CA ASP A 96 -6.15 -19.55 -4.05
C ASP A 96 -6.20 -18.08 -4.44
N GLY A 97 -5.66 -17.21 -3.59
CA GLY A 97 -5.61 -15.76 -3.82
C GLY A 97 -6.91 -15.04 -3.50
N VAL A 98 -7.83 -15.64 -2.73
CA VAL A 98 -9.04 -14.97 -2.26
C VAL A 98 -8.65 -13.96 -1.17
N LEU A 99 -8.99 -12.71 -1.39
CA LEU A 99 -8.78 -11.59 -0.48
C LEU A 99 -9.93 -11.52 0.53
N SER A 100 -9.62 -11.38 1.81
CA SER A 100 -10.63 -11.40 2.86
C SER A 100 -10.34 -10.40 3.98
N SER A 101 -11.42 -10.00 4.67
CA SER A 101 -11.44 -9.09 5.80
C SER A 101 -12.08 -9.74 7.03
N THR A 102 -11.92 -9.12 8.19
CA THR A 102 -12.46 -9.58 9.48
C THR A 102 -13.94 -9.27 9.66
N ASP A 103 -14.51 -8.35 8.89
CA ASP A 103 -15.92 -7.93 9.01
C ASP A 103 -16.55 -7.57 7.66
N GLU A 104 -17.90 -7.61 7.63
CA GLU A 104 -18.69 -7.40 6.42
C GLU A 104 -18.61 -5.96 5.90
N ASP A 105 -18.63 -4.95 6.79
CA ASP A 105 -18.56 -3.54 6.39
C ASP A 105 -17.24 -3.25 5.65
N THR A 106 -16.13 -3.75 6.19
CA THR A 106 -14.80 -3.59 5.55
C THR A 106 -14.73 -4.35 4.22
N ALA A 107 -15.25 -5.58 4.15
CA ALA A 107 -15.27 -6.36 2.93
C ALA A 107 -16.14 -5.70 1.85
N GLN A 108 -17.32 -5.17 2.22
CA GLN A 108 -18.21 -4.49 1.27
C GLN A 108 -17.56 -3.20 0.75
N LEU A 109 -16.94 -2.40 1.63
CA LEU A 109 -16.21 -1.20 1.23
C LEU A 109 -15.09 -1.55 0.25
N ALA A 110 -14.26 -2.53 0.56
CA ALA A 110 -13.17 -2.97 -0.30
C ALA A 110 -13.67 -3.48 -1.67
N ARG A 111 -14.78 -4.21 -1.69
CA ARG A 111 -15.41 -4.66 -2.94
C ARG A 111 -15.85 -3.47 -3.80
N THR A 112 -16.53 -2.50 -3.21
CA THR A 112 -16.96 -1.28 -3.93
C THR A 112 -15.76 -0.52 -4.49
N VAL A 113 -14.66 -0.41 -3.74
CA VAL A 113 -13.43 0.23 -4.22
C VAL A 113 -12.84 -0.53 -5.41
N VAL A 114 -12.76 -1.86 -5.34
CA VAL A 114 -12.27 -2.69 -6.46
C VAL A 114 -13.09 -2.48 -7.72
N GLU A 115 -14.42 -2.43 -7.60
CA GLU A 115 -15.35 -2.24 -8.73
C GLU A 115 -15.21 -0.84 -9.39
N HIS A 116 -14.70 0.15 -8.65
CA HIS A 116 -14.60 1.54 -9.10
C HIS A 116 -13.14 2.00 -9.31
N SER A 117 -12.21 1.08 -9.54
CA SER A 117 -10.78 1.39 -9.69
C SER A 117 -10.16 0.78 -10.95
N ASP A 118 -9.27 1.51 -11.62
CA ASP A 118 -8.49 1.01 -12.74
C ASP A 118 -7.36 0.09 -12.29
N ARG A 119 -6.71 0.40 -11.16
CA ARG A 119 -5.59 -0.34 -10.57
C ARG A 119 -5.79 -0.45 -9.06
N VAL A 120 -5.64 -1.65 -8.52
CA VAL A 120 -5.79 -1.90 -7.08
C VAL A 120 -4.51 -2.53 -6.53
N TYR A 121 -3.94 -1.92 -5.52
CA TYR A 121 -2.82 -2.44 -4.76
C TYR A 121 -3.32 -2.95 -3.41
N VAL A 122 -3.26 -4.25 -3.21
CA VAL A 122 -3.61 -4.88 -1.93
C VAL A 122 -2.33 -5.08 -1.13
N LEU A 123 -2.25 -4.42 0.01
CA LEU A 123 -1.10 -4.46 0.91
C LEU A 123 -1.36 -5.47 2.03
N ALA A 124 -0.53 -6.50 2.10
CA ALA A 124 -0.61 -7.50 3.16
C ALA A 124 0.79 -8.00 3.53
N ASP A 125 1.11 -8.04 4.81
CA ASP A 125 2.36 -8.67 5.27
C ASP A 125 2.32 -10.20 5.05
N SER A 126 3.49 -10.81 4.95
CA SER A 126 3.63 -12.25 4.63
C SER A 126 2.92 -13.19 5.62
N ARG A 127 2.67 -12.76 6.86
CA ARG A 127 1.96 -13.55 7.89
C ARG A 127 0.47 -13.73 7.58
N LYS A 128 -0.10 -12.87 6.71
CA LYS A 128 -1.50 -12.91 6.27
C LYS A 128 -1.70 -13.78 5.02
N LEU A 129 -0.63 -14.25 4.41
CA LEU A 129 -0.67 -15.06 3.20
C LEU A 129 -0.93 -16.53 3.51
N ALA A 130 -1.62 -17.22 2.59
CA ALA A 130 -2.12 -18.60 2.73
C ALA A 130 -3.02 -18.81 3.96
N ARG A 131 -3.69 -17.75 4.41
CA ARG A 131 -4.63 -17.77 5.54
C ARG A 131 -5.88 -16.98 5.18
N PRO A 132 -7.06 -17.61 5.11
CA PRO A 132 -8.31 -16.87 4.93
C PRO A 132 -8.67 -16.10 6.20
N SER A 133 -9.40 -14.99 6.02
CA SER A 133 -10.14 -14.30 7.07
C SER A 133 -11.65 -14.57 6.89
N PHE A 134 -12.50 -13.77 7.52
CA PHE A 134 -13.92 -14.09 7.68
C PHE A 134 -14.75 -13.85 6.41
N VAL A 135 -14.62 -12.68 5.78
CA VAL A 135 -15.46 -12.27 4.63
C VAL A 135 -14.60 -11.94 3.42
N SER A 136 -14.87 -12.62 2.28
CA SER A 136 -14.17 -12.36 1.04
C SER A 136 -14.68 -11.08 0.33
N TYR A 137 -13.75 -10.34 -0.31
CA TYR A 137 -14.09 -9.15 -1.08
C TYR A 137 -13.52 -9.13 -2.50
N GLY A 138 -12.59 -10.01 -2.81
CA GLY A 138 -11.95 -10.06 -4.13
C GLY A 138 -11.06 -11.29 -4.29
N ARG A 139 -10.38 -11.40 -5.42
CA ARG A 139 -9.46 -12.49 -5.71
C ARG A 139 -8.34 -12.04 -6.65
N LEU A 140 -7.10 -12.44 -6.34
CA LEU A 140 -5.98 -12.37 -7.28
C LEU A 140 -6.19 -13.35 -8.42
N ARG A 141 -5.98 -12.91 -9.66
CA ARG A 141 -6.03 -13.76 -10.85
C ARG A 141 -5.25 -13.13 -11.99
N ARG A 142 -4.88 -13.94 -12.96
CA ARG A 142 -4.14 -13.48 -14.13
C ARG A 142 -4.91 -12.37 -14.86
N GLY A 143 -4.21 -11.27 -15.18
CA GLY A 143 -4.78 -10.16 -15.95
C GLY A 143 -5.86 -9.37 -15.22
N CYS A 144 -6.01 -9.53 -13.88
CA CYS A 144 -6.87 -8.65 -13.11
C CYS A 144 -6.12 -7.34 -12.76
N MET A 145 -6.90 -6.31 -12.40
CA MET A 145 -6.38 -5.02 -11.97
C MET A 145 -5.73 -5.02 -10.59
N ILE A 146 -5.71 -6.16 -9.89
CA ILE A 146 -5.25 -6.27 -8.51
C ILE A 146 -3.82 -6.78 -8.48
N THR A 147 -2.94 -5.98 -7.86
CA THR A 147 -1.55 -6.33 -7.57
C THR A 147 -1.38 -6.50 -6.06
N LEU A 148 -0.85 -7.63 -5.63
CA LEU A 148 -0.44 -7.84 -4.24
C LEU A 148 0.89 -7.15 -3.98
N VAL A 149 0.96 -6.37 -2.91
CA VAL A 149 2.21 -5.82 -2.38
C VAL A 149 2.47 -6.47 -1.02
N THR A 150 3.58 -7.16 -0.88
CA THR A 150 3.95 -7.88 0.35
C THR A 150 5.43 -7.73 0.66
N ASP A 151 5.85 -8.13 1.86
CA ASP A 151 7.26 -8.11 2.28
C ASP A 151 8.03 -9.35 1.81
N ALA A 152 9.36 -9.33 2.00
CA ALA A 152 10.27 -10.42 1.62
C ALA A 152 10.05 -11.73 2.42
N GLY A 153 9.22 -11.73 3.46
CA GLY A 153 8.88 -12.91 4.25
C GLY A 153 7.92 -13.89 3.57
N ILE A 154 7.43 -13.58 2.37
CA ILE A 154 6.58 -14.51 1.60
C ILE A 154 7.32 -15.82 1.34
N PRO A 155 6.74 -17.02 1.66
CA PRO A 155 7.37 -18.30 1.38
C PRO A 155 7.67 -18.46 -0.13
N GLY A 156 8.92 -18.83 -0.49
CA GLY A 156 9.34 -18.94 -1.88
C GLY A 156 8.49 -19.90 -2.72
N ALA A 157 8.02 -21.01 -2.13
CA ALA A 157 7.12 -21.94 -2.79
C ALA A 157 5.75 -21.31 -3.13
N LEU A 158 5.21 -20.51 -2.22
CA LEU A 158 3.95 -19.78 -2.42
C LEU A 158 4.10 -18.72 -3.50
N LEU A 159 5.16 -17.92 -3.44
CA LEU A 159 5.47 -16.88 -4.43
C LEU A 159 5.61 -17.48 -5.83
N SER A 160 6.38 -18.58 -5.96
CA SER A 160 6.58 -19.28 -7.23
C SER A 160 5.27 -19.86 -7.78
N ASN A 161 4.44 -20.42 -6.91
CA ASN A 161 3.11 -20.94 -7.30
C ASN A 161 2.22 -19.81 -7.82
N TRP A 162 2.09 -18.72 -7.07
CA TRP A 162 1.22 -17.61 -7.43
C TRP A 162 1.68 -16.89 -8.71
N ARG A 163 2.99 -16.72 -8.90
CA ARG A 163 3.54 -16.17 -10.15
C ARG A 163 3.25 -17.06 -11.36
N ARG A 164 3.35 -18.39 -11.23
CA ARG A 164 2.94 -19.33 -12.30
C ARG A 164 1.46 -19.23 -12.64
N ARG A 165 0.60 -18.94 -11.66
CA ARG A 165 -0.83 -18.69 -11.87
C ARG A 165 -1.08 -17.30 -12.50
N GLY A 166 -0.04 -16.49 -12.69
CA GLY A 166 -0.12 -15.16 -13.30
C GLY A 166 -0.60 -14.08 -12.34
N PHE A 167 -0.44 -14.25 -11.03
CA PHE A 167 -0.74 -13.19 -10.07
C PHE A 167 0.36 -12.14 -10.10
N GLU A 168 -0.04 -10.87 -10.12
CA GLU A 168 0.87 -9.72 -10.04
C GLU A 168 1.27 -9.51 -8.58
N ILE A 169 2.58 -9.64 -8.29
CA ILE A 169 3.12 -9.57 -6.92
C ILE A 169 4.36 -8.69 -6.90
N LEU A 170 4.29 -7.63 -6.11
CA LEU A 170 5.41 -6.75 -5.78
C LEU A 170 5.93 -7.07 -4.38
N ILE A 171 7.23 -7.21 -4.26
CA ILE A 171 7.91 -7.34 -2.96
C ILE A 171 8.37 -5.96 -2.53
N ALA A 172 7.89 -5.49 -1.38
CA ALA A 172 8.35 -4.24 -0.79
C ALA A 172 9.74 -4.43 -0.20
N GLU A 173 10.66 -3.53 -0.55
CA GLU A 173 11.98 -3.48 0.06
C GLU A 173 11.87 -2.87 1.47
N SER A 174 12.54 -3.47 2.45
CA SER A 174 12.62 -2.88 3.78
C SER A 174 13.53 -1.63 3.73
N ALA A 175 13.13 -0.57 4.42
CA ALA A 175 13.88 0.69 4.47
C ALA A 175 15.33 0.55 5.01
N SER A 176 15.69 -0.60 5.59
CA SER A 176 17.03 -0.90 6.10
C SER A 176 18.10 -1.15 5.02
N ASN A 177 17.72 -1.44 3.76
CA ASN A 177 18.68 -1.73 2.69
C ASN A 177 18.99 -0.53 1.77
N ALA A 178 18.32 0.59 1.92
CA ALA A 178 18.55 1.76 1.08
C ALA A 178 19.81 2.59 1.47
N GLY A 179 20.53 2.20 2.52
CA GLY A 179 21.66 2.95 3.08
C GLY A 179 23.06 2.35 2.91
N GLN A 180 23.23 1.19 2.26
CA GLN A 180 24.54 0.50 2.22
C GLN A 180 25.23 0.43 0.85
N ASP A 181 24.67 1.00 -0.19
CA ASP A 181 25.29 0.97 -1.53
C ASP A 181 25.91 2.31 -1.94
N GLY A 182 26.73 2.88 -1.07
CA GLY A 182 27.41 4.15 -1.34
C GLY A 182 28.67 4.38 -0.51
N GLY A 183 29.60 3.42 -0.41
CA GLY A 183 30.80 3.67 0.40
C GLY A 183 31.88 2.61 0.36
N ASN A 184 32.37 2.23 -0.84
CA ASN A 184 33.66 1.56 -0.89
C ASN A 184 34.38 1.93 -2.20
N GLY A 185 35.21 2.95 -2.14
CA GLY A 185 36.08 3.37 -3.23
C GLY A 185 36.94 4.55 -2.86
N LYS A 186 38.19 4.26 -2.46
CA LYS A 186 39.32 5.18 -2.35
C LYS A 186 39.62 5.81 -0.98
N SER A 187 40.52 5.18 -0.23
CA SER A 187 41.73 5.85 0.29
C SER A 187 42.77 4.81 0.74
N LYS A 188 43.61 4.38 -0.20
CA LYS A 188 44.95 3.84 0.05
C LYS A 188 45.91 4.63 -0.80
N SER A 189 46.38 5.75 -0.31
CA SER A 189 47.67 6.36 -0.68
C SER A 189 47.78 7.71 0.02
N GLU A 190 48.34 7.73 1.24
CA GLU A 190 49.00 8.87 1.87
C GLU A 190 49.34 8.51 3.33
N LYS A 191 50.29 7.58 3.47
CA LYS A 191 51.07 7.40 4.69
C LYS A 191 52.44 6.85 4.30
N ALA A 192 53.24 7.72 3.70
CA ALA A 192 54.69 7.51 3.58
C ALA A 192 55.29 8.87 3.20
N GLU A 193 55.48 9.78 4.17
CA GLU A 193 56.41 10.92 4.06
C GLU A 193 56.16 11.83 5.28
N ALA A 194 56.63 11.42 6.46
CA ALA A 194 56.85 12.33 7.58
C ALA A 194 57.64 11.61 8.72
N GLU A 195 58.74 10.96 8.38
CA GLU A 195 59.81 10.64 9.36
C GLU A 195 61.15 10.82 8.65
N THR A 196 61.58 12.07 8.52
CA THR A 196 62.99 12.43 8.43
C THR A 196 63.08 13.96 8.48
N LYS A 197 63.24 14.49 9.67
CA LYS A 197 64.12 15.62 10.06
C LYS A 197 63.77 16.14 11.43
N ALA A 198 64.82 16.10 12.25
CA ALA A 198 65.11 16.71 13.55
C ALA A 198 64.65 15.99 14.78
#